data_4f17e97eb29f26cbb982a7f2435affaf
#
_entry.id   4f17e97eb29f26cbb982a7f2435affaf
#
_cell.length_a   1.000
_cell.length_b   1.000
_cell.length_c   1.000
_cell.angle_alpha   90.00
_cell.angle_beta   90.00
_cell.angle_gamma   90.00
#
_symmetry.space_group_name_H-M   'P 1'
#
loop_
_entity.id
_entity.type
_entity.pdbx_description
1 polymer ?
#
loop_
_entity_poly.entity_id
_entity_poly.type
_entity_poly.pdbx_seq_one_letter_code
_entity_poly.pdbx_strand_id
1 'polypeptide(L)'
;MKRMWLWIFIAVVGVGLLVAGCQATRAGYESAPYKVVRSDGKFELRDYPALTVVETPMANADGSDGSFMRLFRFITGANEGRQKIAMTTPVFMSGSATNATMAFVLPAKLKTGEVPKPADGAVTVRELAAGRFAVLRFSGGRNAKDEAESLARLQAWMQAEGLQALSPPVYGYFDPPWTPAFLRRNE
;
A
#
# COMPACT_ATOMS: atom_id res chain seq x y z
N MET A 1 -15.71 2.25 -42.98
CA MET A 1 -14.73 3.13 -42.31
C MET A 1 -15.31 3.96 -41.16
N LYS A 2 -16.38 4.76 -41.36
CA LYS A 2 -16.96 5.63 -40.28
C LYS A 2 -17.40 4.88 -39.03
N ARG A 3 -18.02 3.69 -39.14
CA ARG A 3 -18.43 2.86 -37.98
C ARG A 3 -17.26 2.33 -37.16
N MET A 4 -16.16 1.99 -37.81
CA MET A 4 -14.93 1.50 -37.12
C MET A 4 -14.29 2.61 -36.27
N TRP A 5 -14.22 3.84 -36.78
CA TRP A 5 -13.73 5.00 -36.05
C TRP A 5 -14.60 5.35 -34.85
N LEU A 6 -15.92 5.15 -34.97
CA LEU A 6 -16.84 5.36 -33.82
C LEU A 6 -16.55 4.37 -32.69
N TRP A 7 -16.34 3.09 -33.00
CA TRP A 7 -16.03 2.08 -31.99
C TRP A 7 -14.66 2.33 -31.33
N ILE A 8 -13.66 2.76 -32.10
CA ILE A 8 -12.35 3.15 -31.58
C ILE A 8 -12.50 4.35 -30.62
N PHE A 9 -13.26 5.36 -31.02
CA PHE A 9 -13.51 6.53 -30.17
C PHE A 9 -14.22 6.16 -28.86
N ILE A 10 -15.25 5.32 -28.90
CA ILE A 10 -15.97 4.84 -27.70
C ILE A 10 -15.02 4.06 -26.80
N ALA A 11 -14.16 3.20 -27.35
CA ALA A 11 -13.18 2.45 -26.57
C ALA A 11 -12.17 3.37 -25.88
N VAL A 12 -11.65 4.37 -26.59
CA VAL A 12 -10.68 5.34 -26.02
C VAL A 12 -11.32 6.16 -24.89
N VAL A 13 -12.55 6.65 -25.11
CA VAL A 13 -13.30 7.39 -24.07
C VAL A 13 -13.59 6.49 -22.86
N GLY A 14 -13.99 5.23 -23.09
CA GLY A 14 -14.24 4.26 -22.02
C GLY A 14 -12.99 3.99 -21.18
N VAL A 15 -11.83 3.79 -21.82
CA VAL A 15 -10.55 3.63 -21.11
C VAL A 15 -10.17 4.89 -20.35
N GLY A 16 -10.34 6.07 -20.95
CA GLY A 16 -10.06 7.35 -20.28
C GLY A 16 -10.89 7.55 -19.02
N LEU A 17 -12.20 7.25 -19.07
CA LEU A 17 -13.10 7.34 -17.92
C LEU A 17 -12.73 6.32 -16.83
N LEU A 18 -12.31 5.13 -17.20
CA LEU A 18 -11.89 4.08 -16.26
C LEU A 18 -10.59 4.47 -15.52
N VAL A 19 -9.62 5.03 -16.24
CA VAL A 19 -8.38 5.54 -15.64
C VAL A 19 -8.66 6.72 -14.71
N ALA A 20 -9.48 7.67 -15.13
CA ALA A 20 -9.88 8.80 -14.30
C ALA A 20 -10.63 8.36 -13.04
N GLY A 21 -11.53 7.37 -13.15
CA GLY A 21 -12.24 6.79 -12.02
C GLY A 21 -11.28 6.14 -11.00
N CYS A 22 -10.28 5.38 -11.45
CA CYS A 22 -9.28 4.78 -10.57
C CYS A 22 -8.40 5.82 -9.87
N GLN A 23 -8.06 6.92 -10.54
CA GLN A 23 -7.33 8.02 -9.90
C GLN A 23 -8.19 8.76 -8.86
N ALA A 24 -9.47 8.96 -9.15
CA ALA A 24 -10.41 9.60 -8.23
C ALA A 24 -10.62 8.76 -6.95
N THR A 25 -10.65 7.43 -7.03
CA THR A 25 -10.75 6.56 -5.84
C THR A 25 -9.53 6.67 -4.93
N ARG A 26 -8.32 6.83 -5.49
CA ARG A 26 -7.10 7.08 -4.70
C ARG A 26 -7.11 8.45 -4.04
N ALA A 27 -7.57 9.48 -4.75
CA ALA A 27 -7.64 10.85 -4.24
C ALA A 27 -8.57 11.00 -3.03
N GLY A 28 -9.49 10.04 -2.82
CA GLY A 28 -10.38 9.99 -1.66
C GLY A 28 -9.73 9.52 -0.37
N TYR A 29 -8.50 8.98 -0.40
CA TYR A 29 -7.80 8.49 0.77
C TYR A 29 -6.54 9.30 1.06
N GLU A 30 -6.31 9.61 2.34
CA GLU A 30 -5.04 10.16 2.79
C GLU A 30 -3.93 9.13 2.52
N SER A 31 -2.82 9.57 1.93
CA SER A 31 -1.65 8.72 1.71
C SER A 31 -0.57 9.01 2.74
N ALA A 32 0.18 7.96 3.13
CA ALA A 32 1.35 8.11 3.97
C ALA A 32 2.28 9.19 3.37
N PRO A 33 2.65 10.22 4.14
CA PRO A 33 3.48 11.30 3.64
C PRO A 33 4.91 10.84 3.41
N TYR A 34 5.54 11.34 2.34
CA TYR A 34 6.96 11.14 2.08
C TYR A 34 7.52 12.30 1.26
N LYS A 35 8.84 12.45 1.27
CA LYS A 35 9.58 13.36 0.40
C LYS A 35 10.41 12.55 -0.59
N VAL A 36 10.23 12.80 -1.88
CA VAL A 36 11.11 12.23 -2.91
C VAL A 36 12.44 12.94 -2.87
N VAL A 37 13.50 12.18 -2.63
CA VAL A 37 14.89 12.65 -2.63
C VAL A 37 15.49 12.54 -4.02
N ARG A 38 15.21 11.43 -4.70
CA ARG A 38 15.67 11.13 -6.06
C ARG A 38 14.64 10.26 -6.78
N SER A 39 14.51 10.46 -8.08
CA SER A 39 13.64 9.65 -8.95
C SER A 39 14.41 9.20 -10.19
N ASP A 40 14.22 7.94 -10.57
CA ASP A 40 14.77 7.32 -11.76
C ASP A 40 13.68 6.40 -12.37
N GLY A 41 12.86 6.96 -13.24
CA GLY A 41 11.72 6.29 -13.85
C GLY A 41 10.72 5.78 -12.80
N LYS A 42 10.68 4.46 -12.59
CA LYS A 42 9.81 3.82 -11.59
C LYS A 42 10.47 3.62 -10.24
N PHE A 43 11.78 3.91 -10.13
CA PHE A 43 12.55 3.81 -8.90
C PHE A 43 12.64 5.18 -8.22
N GLU A 44 12.52 5.19 -6.92
CA GLU A 44 12.65 6.42 -6.13
C GLU A 44 13.40 6.14 -4.83
N LEU A 45 14.17 7.16 -4.37
CA LEU A 45 14.59 7.25 -2.97
C LEU A 45 13.66 8.22 -2.28
N ARG A 46 13.07 7.78 -1.18
CA ARG A 46 12.11 8.58 -0.40
C ARG A 46 12.48 8.64 1.06
N ASP A 47 12.32 9.79 1.66
CA ASP A 47 12.36 9.96 3.10
C ASP A 47 10.91 9.93 3.63
N TYR A 48 10.65 8.99 4.53
CA TYR A 48 9.39 8.90 5.27
C TYR A 48 9.60 9.43 6.69
N PRO A 49 8.67 10.23 7.21
CA PRO A 49 8.62 10.52 8.65
C PRO A 49 8.25 9.25 9.43
N ALA A 50 8.30 9.33 10.75
CA ALA A 50 7.71 8.29 11.59
C ALA A 50 6.21 8.17 11.29
N LEU A 51 5.72 6.94 11.13
CA LEU A 51 4.33 6.65 10.79
C LEU A 51 3.68 5.83 11.91
N THR A 52 2.55 6.29 12.40
CA THR A 52 1.71 5.47 13.29
C THR A 52 0.94 4.46 12.45
N VAL A 53 1.02 3.19 12.82
CA VAL A 53 0.32 2.09 12.14
C VAL A 53 -0.45 1.24 13.13
N VAL A 54 -1.46 0.58 12.63
CA VAL A 54 -2.12 -0.54 13.28
C VAL A 54 -1.78 -1.81 12.51
N GLU A 55 -1.29 -2.83 13.20
CA GLU A 55 -0.72 -4.04 12.60
C GLU A 55 -1.36 -5.30 13.16
N THR A 56 -1.45 -6.34 12.34
CA THR A 56 -1.89 -7.69 12.75
C THR A 56 -1.04 -8.76 12.06
N PRO A 57 -0.76 -9.90 12.71
CA PRO A 57 -0.16 -11.05 12.04
C PRO A 57 -1.04 -11.57 10.92
N MET A 58 -0.40 -12.12 9.89
CA MET A 58 -1.03 -12.83 8.78
C MET A 58 -0.67 -14.31 8.86
N ALA A 59 -1.68 -15.18 8.81
CA ALA A 59 -1.46 -16.62 8.69
C ALA A 59 -1.11 -17.01 7.24
N ASN A 60 -1.65 -16.29 6.27
CA ASN A 60 -1.39 -16.48 4.84
C ASN A 60 -0.76 -15.21 4.25
N ALA A 61 0.32 -15.37 3.51
CA ALA A 61 1.01 -14.23 2.88
C ALA A 61 0.11 -13.45 1.90
N ASP A 62 -0.94 -14.08 1.36
CA ASP A 62 -1.94 -13.44 0.49
C ASP A 62 -3.00 -12.63 1.26
N GLY A 63 -3.01 -12.67 2.62
CA GLY A 63 -3.97 -11.95 3.47
C GLY A 63 -5.41 -12.45 3.35
N SER A 64 -5.61 -13.66 2.86
CA SER A 64 -6.93 -14.31 2.79
C SER A 64 -7.43 -14.83 4.16
N ASP A 65 -6.61 -14.70 5.19
CA ASP A 65 -6.83 -15.17 6.56
C ASP A 65 -7.70 -14.22 7.43
N GLY A 66 -8.30 -13.22 6.83
CA GLY A 66 -9.10 -12.21 7.53
C GLY A 66 -8.30 -11.09 8.20
N SER A 67 -6.98 -11.02 8.02
CA SER A 67 -6.11 -9.97 8.56
C SER A 67 -6.59 -8.56 8.18
N PHE A 68 -6.97 -8.36 6.92
CA PHE A 68 -7.57 -7.09 6.48
C PHE A 68 -8.82 -6.73 7.28
N MET A 69 -9.71 -7.71 7.49
CA MET A 69 -10.96 -7.47 8.21
C MET A 69 -10.75 -7.22 9.70
N ARG A 70 -9.70 -7.78 10.32
CA ARG A 70 -9.33 -7.44 11.71
C ARG A 70 -8.96 -5.97 11.82
N LEU A 71 -8.09 -5.48 10.95
CA LEU A 71 -7.69 -4.07 10.91
C LEU A 71 -8.84 -3.15 10.51
N PHE A 72 -9.66 -3.57 9.55
CA PHE A 72 -10.82 -2.80 9.11
C PHE A 72 -11.87 -2.64 10.22
N ARG A 73 -12.13 -3.67 11.00
CA ARG A 73 -13.00 -3.57 12.18
C ARG A 73 -12.44 -2.58 13.20
N PHE A 74 -11.13 -2.61 13.45
CA PHE A 74 -10.50 -1.65 14.35
C PHE A 74 -10.75 -0.21 13.92
N ILE A 75 -10.50 0.16 12.66
CA ILE A 75 -10.70 1.53 12.17
C ILE A 75 -12.18 1.91 12.05
N THR A 76 -13.09 0.94 11.99
CA THR A 76 -14.54 1.19 11.93
C THR A 76 -15.23 1.16 13.29
N GLY A 77 -14.48 1.03 14.40
CA GLY A 77 -15.00 1.20 15.76
C GLY A 77 -14.83 -0.01 16.69
N ALA A 78 -14.16 -1.11 16.27
CA ALA A 78 -13.80 -2.18 17.21
C ALA A 78 -12.56 -1.80 18.04
N ASN A 79 -12.67 -0.69 18.77
CA ASN A 79 -11.63 -0.12 19.63
C ASN A 79 -12.26 0.51 20.87
N GLU A 80 -11.45 0.82 21.87
CA GLU A 80 -11.91 1.56 23.03
C GLU A 80 -12.46 2.93 22.59
N GLY A 81 -13.68 3.25 23.04
CA GLY A 81 -14.37 4.49 22.66
C GLY A 81 -15.16 4.42 21.34
N ARG A 82 -15.16 3.29 20.63
CA ARG A 82 -15.87 3.09 19.35
C ARG A 82 -15.56 4.17 18.32
N GLN A 83 -14.32 4.63 18.31
CA GLN A 83 -13.86 5.72 17.45
C GLN A 83 -13.71 5.22 16.00
N LYS A 84 -14.28 5.97 15.06
CA LYS A 84 -14.03 5.75 13.62
C LYS A 84 -12.77 6.49 13.21
N ILE A 85 -11.85 5.76 12.58
CA ILE A 85 -10.59 6.26 12.03
C ILE A 85 -10.68 6.15 10.50
N ALA A 86 -10.30 7.21 9.80
CA ALA A 86 -10.37 7.21 8.34
C ALA A 86 -9.38 6.19 7.76
N MET A 87 -9.80 5.48 6.69
CA MET A 87 -8.90 4.62 5.92
C MET A 87 -7.86 5.48 5.20
N THR A 88 -6.64 5.01 5.15
CA THR A 88 -5.53 5.63 4.43
C THR A 88 -4.87 4.63 3.48
N THR A 89 -3.94 5.09 2.68
CA THR A 89 -3.09 4.28 1.81
C THR A 89 -1.60 4.54 2.11
N PRO A 90 -0.73 3.59 1.84
CA PRO A 90 -0.97 2.21 1.42
C PRO A 90 -1.36 1.29 2.58
N VAL A 91 -1.82 0.08 2.23
CA VAL A 91 -1.78 -1.08 3.12
C VAL A 91 -0.40 -1.69 3.00
N PHE A 92 0.33 -1.76 4.09
CA PHE A 92 1.64 -2.41 4.11
C PHE A 92 1.52 -3.89 4.41
N MET A 93 2.36 -4.68 3.74
CA MET A 93 2.56 -6.09 4.01
C MET A 93 4.04 -6.37 4.07
N SER A 94 4.47 -7.06 5.11
CA SER A 94 5.88 -7.38 5.35
C SER A 94 6.02 -8.78 5.93
N GLY A 95 7.24 -9.28 5.92
CA GLY A 95 7.58 -10.60 6.47
C GLY A 95 7.45 -11.72 5.46
N SER A 96 7.71 -12.94 5.94
CA SER A 96 7.63 -14.20 5.20
C SER A 96 6.50 -15.07 5.76
N ALA A 97 6.30 -16.25 5.19
CA ALA A 97 5.20 -17.16 5.52
C ALA A 97 4.96 -17.41 7.03
N THR A 98 6.00 -17.32 7.86
CA THR A 98 5.90 -17.59 9.31
C THR A 98 5.74 -16.35 10.18
N ASN A 99 6.08 -15.17 9.66
CA ASN A 99 6.03 -13.91 10.40
C ASN A 99 5.47 -12.75 9.54
N ALA A 100 4.61 -13.08 8.61
CA ALA A 100 3.97 -12.07 7.77
C ALA A 100 3.03 -11.19 8.59
N THR A 101 3.03 -9.89 8.29
CA THR A 101 2.17 -8.91 8.94
C THR A 101 1.49 -8.01 7.91
N MET A 102 0.30 -7.54 8.26
CA MET A 102 -0.42 -6.50 7.54
C MET A 102 -0.56 -5.28 8.44
N ALA A 103 -0.33 -4.10 7.88
CA ALA A 103 -0.45 -2.86 8.63
C ALA A 103 -1.22 -1.80 7.82
N PHE A 104 -2.12 -1.08 8.52
CA PHE A 104 -2.73 0.14 8.00
C PHE A 104 -1.99 1.34 8.60
N VAL A 105 -1.58 2.25 7.74
CA VAL A 105 -1.10 3.56 8.20
C VAL A 105 -2.29 4.33 8.78
N LEU A 106 -2.12 4.98 9.91
CA LEU A 106 -3.17 5.82 10.47
C LEU A 106 -3.02 7.27 9.97
N PRO A 107 -4.12 8.05 9.93
CA PRO A 107 -4.06 9.46 9.52
C PRO A 107 -2.97 10.23 10.25
N ALA A 108 -2.24 11.09 9.56
CA ALA A 108 -1.08 11.81 10.11
C ALA A 108 -1.43 12.69 11.35
N LYS A 109 -2.69 13.09 11.46
CA LYS A 109 -3.21 13.82 12.63
C LYS A 109 -3.33 12.97 13.90
N LEU A 110 -3.35 11.62 13.79
CA LEU A 110 -3.55 10.71 14.90
C LEU A 110 -2.20 10.17 15.38
N LYS A 111 -1.67 10.72 16.45
CA LYS A 111 -0.39 10.30 17.03
C LYS A 111 -0.54 8.98 17.77
N THR A 112 0.55 8.24 17.91
CA THR A 112 0.58 6.92 18.55
C THR A 112 -0.08 6.90 19.93
N GLY A 113 0.15 7.91 20.77
CA GLY A 113 -0.46 8.01 22.12
C GLY A 113 -1.95 8.39 22.13
N GLU A 114 -2.51 8.80 20.99
CA GLU A 114 -3.92 9.20 20.84
C GLU A 114 -4.77 8.11 20.18
N VAL A 115 -4.14 7.01 19.75
CA VAL A 115 -4.82 5.90 19.09
C VAL A 115 -5.58 5.09 20.14
N PRO A 116 -6.90 4.86 19.97
CA PRO A 116 -7.67 4.05 20.90
C PRO A 116 -7.13 2.62 20.94
N LYS A 117 -7.20 1.98 22.10
CA LYS A 117 -6.74 0.59 22.20
C LYS A 117 -7.61 -0.34 21.37
N PRO A 118 -7.00 -1.31 20.63
CA PRO A 118 -7.75 -2.33 19.93
C PRO A 118 -8.57 -3.21 20.89
N ALA A 119 -9.78 -3.58 20.47
CA ALA A 119 -10.58 -4.57 21.18
C ALA A 119 -10.13 -6.02 20.87
N ASP A 120 -9.44 -6.23 19.76
CA ASP A 120 -8.88 -7.53 19.35
C ASP A 120 -7.41 -7.62 19.76
N GLY A 121 -7.04 -8.61 20.55
CA GLY A 121 -5.67 -8.82 21.05
C GLY A 121 -4.64 -9.16 19.95
N ALA A 122 -5.09 -9.53 18.75
CA ALA A 122 -4.21 -9.74 17.60
C ALA A 122 -3.87 -8.44 16.85
N VAL A 123 -4.49 -7.33 17.24
CA VAL A 123 -4.26 -6.00 16.63
C VAL A 123 -3.39 -5.17 17.56
N THR A 124 -2.29 -4.64 17.05
CA THR A 124 -1.36 -3.82 17.81
C THR A 124 -1.14 -2.46 17.15
N VAL A 125 -0.99 -1.43 17.96
CA VAL A 125 -0.58 -0.09 17.52
C VAL A 125 0.91 0.04 17.69
N ARG A 126 1.62 0.50 16.66
CA ARG A 126 3.06 0.76 16.73
C ARG A 126 3.47 1.94 15.88
N GLU A 127 4.66 2.43 16.11
CA GLU A 127 5.30 3.43 15.29
C GLU A 127 6.34 2.76 14.38
N LEU A 128 6.28 3.06 13.09
CA LEU A 128 7.36 2.78 12.15
C LEU A 128 8.32 3.97 12.18
N ALA A 129 9.59 3.70 12.43
CA ALA A 129 10.61 4.74 12.50
C ALA A 129 10.75 5.48 11.17
N ALA A 130 11.05 6.78 11.27
CA ALA A 130 11.44 7.57 10.09
C ALA A 130 12.67 6.97 9.42
N GLY A 131 12.75 7.06 8.10
CA GLY A 131 13.89 6.51 7.38
C GLY A 131 13.87 6.79 5.89
N ARG A 132 14.98 6.43 5.25
CA ARG A 132 15.12 6.47 3.79
C ARG A 132 14.86 5.10 3.18
N PHE A 133 14.05 5.07 2.15
CA PHE A 133 13.61 3.84 1.47
C PHE A 133 13.90 3.93 -0.02
N ALA A 134 14.41 2.83 -0.57
CA ALA A 134 14.40 2.57 -2.00
C ALA A 134 13.04 1.98 -2.37
N VAL A 135 12.39 2.55 -3.34
CA VAL A 135 11.01 2.21 -3.73
C VAL A 135 10.96 1.94 -5.22
N LEU A 136 10.26 0.86 -5.61
CA LEU A 136 9.89 0.58 -6.99
C LEU A 136 8.38 0.63 -7.12
N ARG A 137 7.88 1.44 -8.06
CA ARG A 137 6.46 1.41 -8.44
C ARG A 137 6.22 0.34 -9.50
N PHE A 138 5.21 -0.50 -9.25
CA PHE A 138 4.79 -1.51 -10.22
C PHE A 138 3.27 -1.64 -10.27
N SER A 139 2.76 -2.25 -11.34
CA SER A 139 1.35 -2.60 -11.50
C SER A 139 1.22 -4.11 -11.50
N GLY A 140 0.02 -4.61 -11.29
CA GLY A 140 -0.24 -6.03 -11.34
C GLY A 140 -1.19 -6.49 -10.23
N GLY A 141 -1.46 -7.78 -10.23
CA GLY A 141 -2.16 -8.44 -9.14
C GLY A 141 -1.25 -8.59 -7.94
N ARG A 142 -1.85 -8.83 -6.80
CA ARG A 142 -1.13 -9.26 -5.61
C ARG A 142 -0.88 -10.77 -5.73
N ASN A 143 0.34 -11.14 -6.06
CA ASN A 143 0.78 -12.53 -6.16
C ASN A 143 2.29 -12.63 -5.99
N ALA A 144 2.76 -13.77 -5.53
CA ALA A 144 4.15 -14.01 -5.21
C ALA A 144 5.10 -13.83 -6.41
N LYS A 145 4.64 -14.06 -7.64
CA LYS A 145 5.46 -13.91 -8.85
C LYS A 145 5.74 -12.43 -9.11
N ASP A 146 4.70 -11.58 -9.19
CA ASP A 146 4.85 -10.14 -9.45
C ASP A 146 5.66 -9.46 -8.34
N GLU A 147 5.46 -9.89 -7.09
CA GLU A 147 6.21 -9.42 -5.92
C GLU A 147 7.69 -9.79 -6.01
N ALA A 148 8.03 -11.04 -6.31
CA ALA A 148 9.41 -11.51 -6.44
C ALA A 148 10.13 -10.84 -7.62
N GLU A 149 9.49 -10.71 -8.78
CA GLU A 149 10.04 -10.02 -9.93
C GLU A 149 10.31 -8.53 -9.65
N SER A 150 9.38 -7.88 -8.94
CA SER A 150 9.53 -6.47 -8.56
C SER A 150 10.65 -6.28 -7.55
N LEU A 151 10.77 -7.18 -6.57
CA LEU A 151 11.86 -7.17 -5.59
C LEU A 151 13.22 -7.37 -6.29
N ALA A 152 13.34 -8.34 -7.18
CA ALA A 152 14.59 -8.59 -7.92
C ALA A 152 15.03 -7.35 -8.72
N ARG A 153 14.08 -6.65 -9.37
CA ARG A 153 14.34 -5.41 -10.10
C ARG A 153 14.80 -4.28 -9.16
N LEU A 154 14.15 -4.14 -7.99
CA LEU A 154 14.56 -3.14 -7.00
C LEU A 154 15.97 -3.43 -6.48
N GLN A 155 16.28 -4.69 -6.17
CA GLN A 155 17.60 -5.09 -5.70
C GLN A 155 18.69 -4.84 -6.75
N ALA A 156 18.44 -5.17 -8.03
CA ALA A 156 19.37 -4.89 -9.10
C ALA A 156 19.66 -3.39 -9.28
N TRP A 157 18.60 -2.55 -9.19
CA TRP A 157 18.77 -1.10 -9.23
C TRP A 157 19.56 -0.59 -8.02
N MET A 158 19.23 -1.06 -6.82
CA MET A 158 19.96 -0.68 -5.59
C MET A 158 21.44 -1.06 -5.69
N GLN A 159 21.76 -2.24 -6.23
CA GLN A 159 23.14 -2.68 -6.44
C GLN A 159 23.89 -1.75 -7.40
N ALA A 160 23.27 -1.39 -8.52
CA ALA A 160 23.85 -0.45 -9.50
C ALA A 160 24.12 0.94 -8.90
N GLU A 161 23.28 1.35 -7.93
CA GLU A 161 23.42 2.63 -7.22
C GLU A 161 24.31 2.57 -5.97
N GLY A 162 24.92 1.42 -5.66
CA GLY A 162 25.74 1.22 -4.48
C GLY A 162 24.97 1.28 -3.15
N LEU A 163 23.67 1.01 -3.17
CA LEU A 163 22.78 1.04 -2.02
C LEU A 163 22.67 -0.35 -1.38
N GLN A 164 22.59 -0.40 -0.06
CA GLN A 164 22.38 -1.62 0.70
C GLN A 164 21.04 -1.59 1.44
N ALA A 165 20.30 -2.70 1.40
CA ALA A 165 19.11 -2.89 2.19
C ALA A 165 19.46 -3.13 3.65
N LEU A 166 18.85 -2.38 4.57
CA LEU A 166 19.04 -2.50 6.02
C LEU A 166 17.90 -3.26 6.69
N SER A 167 16.84 -3.60 5.92
CA SER A 167 15.66 -4.32 6.42
C SER A 167 15.09 -5.22 5.33
N PRO A 168 14.27 -6.21 5.70
CA PRO A 168 13.47 -6.95 4.74
C PRO A 168 12.55 -6.02 3.92
N PRO A 169 12.11 -6.47 2.72
CA PRO A 169 11.20 -5.68 1.89
C PRO A 169 9.81 -5.54 2.52
N VAL A 170 9.16 -4.42 2.20
CA VAL A 170 7.78 -4.13 2.55
C VAL A 170 7.03 -3.81 1.26
N TYR A 171 5.87 -4.44 1.05
CA TYR A 171 5.00 -4.16 -0.08
C TYR A 171 3.90 -3.19 0.32
N GLY A 172 3.65 -2.18 -0.50
CA GLY A 172 2.61 -1.19 -0.30
C GLY A 172 1.53 -1.29 -1.38
N TYR A 173 0.28 -1.51 -0.98
CA TYR A 173 -0.88 -1.63 -1.87
C TYR A 173 -1.80 -0.43 -1.71
N PHE A 174 -1.99 0.33 -2.80
CA PHE A 174 -2.70 1.62 -2.77
C PHE A 174 -4.13 1.53 -3.26
N ASP A 175 -4.49 0.45 -3.94
CA ASP A 175 -5.77 0.31 -4.61
C ASP A 175 -6.63 -0.78 -4.01
N PRO A 176 -7.96 -0.59 -3.99
CA PRO A 176 -8.89 -1.62 -3.56
C PRO A 176 -8.91 -2.81 -4.53
N PRO A 177 -9.36 -3.99 -4.08
CA PRO A 177 -9.28 -5.23 -4.85
C PRO A 177 -10.08 -5.24 -6.17
N TRP A 178 -11.09 -4.38 -6.30
CA TRP A 178 -11.87 -4.24 -7.55
C TRP A 178 -11.21 -3.37 -8.61
N THR A 179 -10.10 -2.68 -8.29
CA THR A 179 -9.33 -1.95 -9.31
C THR A 179 -8.69 -2.96 -10.27
N PRO A 180 -8.83 -2.80 -11.61
CA PRO A 180 -8.16 -3.66 -12.59
C PRO A 180 -6.66 -3.74 -12.32
N ALA A 181 -6.09 -4.94 -12.38
CA ALA A 181 -4.69 -5.19 -11.97
C ALA A 181 -3.68 -4.29 -12.69
N PHE A 182 -3.87 -4.05 -13.99
CA PHE A 182 -2.97 -3.20 -14.79
C PHE A 182 -3.01 -1.71 -14.43
N LEU A 183 -4.03 -1.26 -13.70
CA LEU A 183 -4.18 0.12 -13.19
C LEU A 183 -3.77 0.26 -11.73
N ARG A 184 -3.51 -0.85 -11.02
CA ARG A 184 -3.11 -0.79 -9.61
C ARG A 184 -1.75 -0.16 -9.45
N ARG A 185 -1.61 0.63 -8.41
CA ARG A 185 -0.34 1.13 -7.89
C ARG A 185 0.08 0.24 -6.72
N ASN A 186 1.16 -0.47 -6.93
CA ASN A 186 1.87 -1.22 -5.90
C ASN A 186 3.29 -0.66 -5.78
N GLU A 187 3.89 -0.85 -4.63
CA GLU A 187 5.26 -0.41 -4.36
C GLU A 187 6.02 -1.47 -3.55
#